data_49ebaf14cae8059b8f2477c1e9057bd9
#
_entry.id   49ebaf14cae8059b8f2477c1e9057bd9
#
_cell.length_a   1.000
_cell.length_b   1.000
_cell.length_c   1.000
_cell.angle_alpha   90.00
_cell.angle_beta   90.00
_cell.angle_gamma   90.00
#
_symmetry.space_group_name_H-M   'P 1'
#
loop_
_entity.id
_entity.type
_entity.pdbx_description
1 polymer ?
#
loop_
_entity_poly.entity_id
_entity_poly.type
_entity_poly.pdbx_seq_one_letter_code
_entity_poly.pdbx_strand_id
1 'polypeptide(L)'
;MDFDWSGLIQAGFIILVGLLIWTVARFLINRVVQRAQKGYALFSSSKMKWAQPVMRNLDKKRRAQRADTIGALLRSAVSLSIWTVVIIMVLGAIGIDIAPLLASVGIVGITLGFGARELIRDALAGFFITIEDQYGIGDVIEVGDTIGTVQSVGIRITRIVDARGVIWYIRNGELAKVGNRSQGDFRDPAGEPEPGAAPAADAAAPPAAAPVSASAASGKGDSL
;
A
#
# COMPACT_ATOMS: atom_id res chain seq x y z
N MET A 1 -45.50 29.24 -30.47
CA MET A 1 -44.37 28.74 -29.65
C MET A 1 -44.85 27.44 -29.04
N ASP A 2 -44.68 26.35 -29.76
CA ASP A 2 -45.00 25.03 -29.23
C ASP A 2 -43.93 24.69 -28.21
N PHE A 3 -44.33 24.74 -26.94
CA PHE A 3 -43.45 24.44 -25.83
C PHE A 3 -43.11 22.93 -25.88
N ASP A 4 -41.86 22.60 -26.17
CA ASP A 4 -41.46 21.22 -26.36
C ASP A 4 -41.40 20.46 -25.02
N TRP A 5 -42.57 19.91 -24.64
CA TRP A 5 -42.73 19.10 -23.43
C TRP A 5 -41.84 17.85 -23.44
N SER A 6 -41.44 17.37 -24.63
CA SER A 6 -40.59 16.16 -24.76
C SER A 6 -39.21 16.38 -24.18
N GLY A 7 -38.58 17.54 -24.43
CA GLY A 7 -37.28 17.91 -23.88
C GLY A 7 -37.29 18.03 -22.35
N LEU A 8 -38.36 18.57 -21.77
CA LEU A 8 -38.50 18.69 -20.31
C LEU A 8 -38.69 17.32 -19.63
N ILE A 9 -39.48 16.43 -20.22
CA ILE A 9 -39.66 15.07 -19.70
C ILE A 9 -38.34 14.31 -19.76
N GLN A 10 -37.62 14.46 -20.88
CA GLN A 10 -36.31 13.85 -21.04
C GLN A 10 -35.29 14.41 -20.02
N ALA A 11 -35.24 15.71 -19.81
CA ALA A 11 -34.39 16.34 -18.80
C ALA A 11 -34.73 15.86 -17.39
N GLY A 12 -36.00 15.75 -17.05
CA GLY A 12 -36.47 15.20 -15.77
C GLY A 12 -36.03 13.76 -15.56
N PHE A 13 -36.12 12.91 -16.59
CA PHE A 13 -35.67 11.55 -16.54
C PHE A 13 -34.15 11.46 -16.36
N ILE A 14 -33.35 12.28 -17.07
CA ILE A 14 -31.87 12.34 -16.93
C ILE A 14 -31.48 12.71 -15.49
N ILE A 15 -32.15 13.73 -14.91
CA ILE A 15 -31.89 14.14 -13.52
C ILE A 15 -32.20 13.00 -12.54
N LEU A 16 -33.32 12.31 -12.72
CA LEU A 16 -33.74 11.21 -11.86
C LEU A 16 -32.71 10.06 -11.92
N VAL A 17 -32.29 9.67 -13.13
CA VAL A 17 -31.24 8.64 -13.33
C VAL A 17 -29.91 9.11 -12.74
N GLY A 18 -29.52 10.36 -12.95
CA GLY A 18 -28.31 10.95 -12.37
C GLY A 18 -28.32 10.92 -10.85
N LEU A 19 -29.45 11.25 -10.22
CA LEU A 19 -29.63 11.19 -8.78
C LEU A 19 -29.55 9.74 -8.26
N LEU A 20 -30.13 8.79 -8.99
CA LEU A 20 -30.02 7.37 -8.66
C LEU A 20 -28.56 6.91 -8.70
N ILE A 21 -27.84 7.19 -9.78
CA ILE A 21 -26.41 6.86 -9.93
C ILE A 21 -25.58 7.50 -8.81
N TRP A 22 -25.82 8.77 -8.54
CA TRP A 22 -25.11 9.50 -7.47
C TRP A 22 -25.34 8.89 -6.08
N THR A 23 -26.60 8.54 -5.74
CA THR A 23 -26.92 7.92 -4.45
C THR A 23 -26.28 6.55 -4.32
N VAL A 24 -26.34 5.74 -5.38
CA VAL A 24 -25.68 4.41 -5.41
C VAL A 24 -24.17 4.54 -5.28
N ALA A 25 -23.54 5.43 -6.05
CA ALA A 25 -22.10 5.66 -5.98
C ALA A 25 -21.67 6.10 -4.57
N ARG A 26 -22.41 7.07 -3.98
CA ARG A 26 -22.16 7.54 -2.61
C ARG A 26 -22.32 6.43 -1.57
N PHE A 27 -23.34 5.59 -1.72
CA PHE A 27 -23.56 4.43 -0.84
C PHE A 27 -22.42 3.43 -0.94
N LEU A 28 -21.97 3.10 -2.17
CA LEU A 28 -20.87 2.15 -2.40
C LEU A 28 -19.55 2.68 -1.82
N ILE A 29 -19.23 3.96 -2.08
CA ILE A 29 -18.01 4.57 -1.52
C ILE A 29 -18.05 4.53 0.01
N ASN A 30 -19.16 4.93 0.63
CA ASN A 30 -19.29 4.87 2.08
C ASN A 30 -19.15 3.46 2.62
N ARG A 31 -19.71 2.46 1.93
CA ARG A 31 -19.60 1.06 2.33
C ARG A 31 -18.17 0.54 2.24
N VAL A 32 -17.42 0.91 1.18
CA VAL A 32 -16.00 0.56 1.02
C VAL A 32 -15.14 1.23 2.10
N VAL A 33 -15.32 2.52 2.32
CA VAL A 33 -14.58 3.28 3.36
C VAL A 33 -14.83 2.68 4.74
N GLN A 34 -16.09 2.39 5.09
CA GLN A 34 -16.43 1.77 6.37
C GLN A 34 -15.86 0.34 6.50
N ARG A 35 -15.84 -0.44 5.43
CA ARG A 35 -15.21 -1.78 5.43
C ARG A 35 -13.70 -1.69 5.59
N ALA A 36 -13.05 -0.74 4.92
CA ALA A 36 -11.63 -0.50 5.09
C ALA A 36 -11.28 -0.13 6.55
N GLN A 37 -12.13 0.66 7.23
CA GLN A 37 -11.97 0.98 8.65
C GLN A 37 -12.18 -0.24 9.56
N LYS A 38 -13.15 -1.11 9.24
CA LYS A 38 -13.49 -2.30 10.06
C LYS A 38 -12.60 -3.50 9.76
N GLY A 39 -12.16 -3.70 8.53
CA GLY A 39 -11.39 -4.88 8.08
C GLY A 39 -10.05 -5.02 8.77
N TYR A 40 -9.41 -3.92 9.14
CA TYR A 40 -8.17 -3.94 9.92
C TYR A 40 -8.35 -4.37 11.38
N ALA A 41 -9.59 -4.38 11.90
CA ALA A 41 -9.89 -4.89 13.24
C ALA A 41 -9.91 -6.43 13.30
N LEU A 42 -10.22 -7.10 12.20
CA LEU A 42 -10.33 -8.57 12.14
C LEU A 42 -8.98 -9.27 11.98
N PHE A 43 -8.01 -8.67 11.30
CA PHE A 43 -6.66 -9.24 11.13
C PHE A 43 -5.72 -8.97 12.32
N SER A 44 -6.16 -8.23 13.33
CA SER A 44 -5.39 -7.94 14.55
C SER A 44 -5.55 -8.99 15.65
N SER A 45 -6.16 -10.13 15.38
CA SER A 45 -6.36 -11.19 16.36
C SER A 45 -5.34 -12.30 16.17
N SER A 46 -4.09 -12.10 16.63
CA SER A 46 -3.25 -13.23 17.07
C SER A 46 -2.11 -12.76 17.97
N LYS A 47 -2.16 -13.19 19.21
CA LYS A 47 -1.05 -13.57 20.10
C LYS A 47 0.06 -12.56 20.45
N MET A 48 -0.28 -11.33 20.91
CA MET A 48 0.64 -10.63 21.84
C MET A 48 -0.14 -9.57 22.66
N LYS A 49 -0.81 -10.00 23.70
CA LYS A 49 -1.75 -9.18 24.49
C LYS A 49 -1.11 -8.26 25.54
N TRP A 50 0.18 -8.24 25.72
CA TRP A 50 0.78 -7.56 26.88
C TRP A 50 1.79 -6.44 26.57
N ALA A 51 2.09 -6.15 25.31
CA ALA A 51 2.99 -5.06 24.95
C ALA A 51 2.26 -3.91 24.23
N GLN A 52 2.02 -2.83 24.97
CA GLN A 52 1.72 -1.46 24.52
C GLN A 52 0.32 -1.12 23.98
N PRO A 53 -0.65 -0.77 24.86
CA PRO A 53 -1.97 -0.28 24.43
C PRO A 53 -1.97 1.18 23.90
N VAL A 54 -1.01 2.02 24.24
CA VAL A 54 -1.05 3.46 23.95
C VAL A 54 -0.62 3.79 22.51
N MET A 55 0.45 3.20 22.00
CA MET A 55 0.93 3.45 20.63
C MET A 55 -0.04 2.91 19.56
N ARG A 56 -0.70 1.79 19.84
CA ARG A 56 -1.65 1.14 18.92
C ARG A 56 -2.94 1.96 18.69
N ASN A 57 -3.34 2.77 19.64
CA ASN A 57 -4.53 3.62 19.52
C ASN A 57 -4.27 4.88 18.68
N LEU A 58 -3.08 5.45 18.74
CA LEU A 58 -2.68 6.60 17.93
C LEU A 58 -2.59 6.23 16.44
N ASP A 59 -2.04 5.05 16.13
CA ASP A 59 -1.95 4.57 14.75
C ASP A 59 -3.32 4.25 14.16
N LYS A 60 -4.24 3.68 14.93
CA LYS A 60 -5.63 3.44 14.50
C LYS A 60 -6.37 4.75 14.21
N LYS A 61 -6.23 5.75 15.06
CA LYS A 61 -6.86 7.06 14.88
C LYS A 61 -6.34 7.78 13.63
N ARG A 62 -5.02 7.78 13.41
CA ARG A 62 -4.39 8.36 12.21
C ARG A 62 -4.81 7.66 10.92
N ARG A 63 -4.95 6.33 10.94
CA ARG A 63 -5.40 5.54 9.77
C ARG A 63 -6.88 5.80 9.47
N ALA A 64 -7.73 5.86 10.48
CA ALA A 64 -9.14 6.20 10.30
C ALA A 64 -9.30 7.60 9.70
N GLN A 65 -8.59 8.61 10.20
CA GLN A 65 -8.59 9.96 9.66
C GLN A 65 -8.14 10.01 8.19
N ARG A 66 -7.09 9.26 7.82
CA ARG A 66 -6.65 9.16 6.42
C ARG A 66 -7.71 8.52 5.53
N ALA A 67 -8.36 7.44 6.00
CA ALA A 67 -9.44 6.79 5.25
C ALA A 67 -10.64 7.72 5.05
N ASP A 68 -11.00 8.53 6.05
CA ASP A 68 -12.07 9.53 5.96
C ASP A 68 -11.73 10.64 4.97
N THR A 69 -10.50 11.16 5.01
CA THR A 69 -10.04 12.18 4.06
C THR A 69 -10.04 11.66 2.63
N ILE A 70 -9.49 10.47 2.39
CA ILE A 70 -9.50 9.83 1.06
C ILE A 70 -10.93 9.57 0.61
N GLY A 71 -11.78 9.08 1.50
CA GLY A 71 -13.19 8.85 1.22
C GLY A 71 -13.94 10.15 0.88
N ALA A 72 -13.63 11.27 1.54
CA ALA A 72 -14.19 12.57 1.24
C ALA A 72 -13.77 13.07 -0.14
N LEU A 73 -12.47 12.99 -0.46
CA LEU A 73 -11.93 13.37 -1.78
C LEU A 73 -12.56 12.53 -2.90
N LEU A 74 -12.67 11.21 -2.70
CA LEU A 74 -13.26 10.31 -3.69
C LEU A 74 -14.74 10.63 -3.92
N ARG A 75 -15.52 10.89 -2.85
CA ARG A 75 -16.91 11.31 -2.95
C ARG A 75 -17.06 12.62 -3.73
N SER A 76 -16.19 13.60 -3.46
CA SER A 76 -16.20 14.88 -4.16
C SER A 76 -15.89 14.72 -5.64
N ALA A 77 -14.85 13.97 -5.98
CA ALA A 77 -14.44 13.73 -7.36
C ALA A 77 -15.55 13.00 -8.15
N VAL A 78 -16.10 11.92 -7.59
CA VAL A 78 -17.20 11.16 -8.22
C VAL A 78 -18.45 12.00 -8.35
N SER A 79 -18.84 12.78 -7.31
CA SER A 79 -19.98 13.69 -7.40
C SER A 79 -19.79 14.74 -8.48
N LEU A 80 -18.62 15.37 -8.54
CA LEU A 80 -18.31 16.36 -9.58
C LEU A 80 -18.45 15.75 -10.97
N SER A 81 -17.89 14.56 -11.20
CA SER A 81 -17.97 13.87 -12.50
C SER A 81 -19.41 13.55 -12.89
N ILE A 82 -20.21 12.98 -11.98
CA ILE A 82 -21.61 12.62 -12.24
C ILE A 82 -22.43 13.87 -12.58
N TRP A 83 -22.32 14.92 -11.77
CA TRP A 83 -23.09 16.14 -12.00
C TRP A 83 -22.66 16.89 -13.26
N THR A 84 -21.37 16.87 -13.62
CA THR A 84 -20.89 17.42 -14.90
C THR A 84 -21.58 16.71 -16.08
N VAL A 85 -21.62 15.38 -16.07
CA VAL A 85 -22.29 14.61 -17.14
C VAL A 85 -23.79 14.88 -17.16
N VAL A 86 -24.46 14.88 -16.00
CA VAL A 86 -25.90 15.15 -15.91
C VAL A 86 -26.24 16.56 -16.46
N ILE A 87 -25.46 17.57 -16.08
CA ILE A 87 -25.70 18.96 -16.55
C ILE A 87 -25.55 19.01 -18.07
N ILE A 88 -24.50 18.42 -18.65
CA ILE A 88 -24.31 18.43 -20.11
C ILE A 88 -25.49 17.73 -20.82
N MET A 89 -25.92 16.57 -20.31
CA MET A 89 -27.03 15.83 -20.89
C MET A 89 -28.35 16.60 -20.81
N VAL A 90 -28.60 17.28 -19.68
CA VAL A 90 -29.81 18.14 -19.51
C VAL A 90 -29.79 19.31 -20.49
N LEU A 91 -28.65 20.00 -20.65
CA LEU A 91 -28.49 21.08 -21.60
C LEU A 91 -28.79 20.61 -23.04
N GLY A 92 -28.29 19.42 -23.42
CA GLY A 92 -28.61 18.82 -24.71
C GLY A 92 -30.10 18.49 -24.88
N ALA A 93 -30.75 17.98 -23.82
CA ALA A 93 -32.18 17.64 -23.85
C ALA A 93 -33.12 18.86 -24.06
N ILE A 94 -32.68 20.02 -23.59
CA ILE A 94 -33.44 21.29 -23.80
C ILE A 94 -33.02 22.04 -25.09
N GLY A 95 -32.21 21.38 -25.97
CA GLY A 95 -31.86 21.91 -27.28
C GLY A 95 -30.67 22.85 -27.32
N ILE A 96 -29.89 22.95 -26.25
CA ILE A 96 -28.63 23.72 -26.24
C ILE A 96 -27.54 22.90 -26.95
N ASP A 97 -26.77 23.56 -27.84
CA ASP A 97 -25.62 22.92 -28.47
C ASP A 97 -24.54 22.60 -27.43
N ILE A 98 -24.33 21.31 -27.20
CA ILE A 98 -23.35 20.80 -26.23
C ILE A 98 -21.97 20.52 -26.84
N ALA A 99 -21.80 20.68 -28.16
CA ALA A 99 -20.53 20.39 -28.81
C ALA A 99 -19.32 21.15 -28.23
N PRO A 100 -19.40 22.46 -27.92
CA PRO A 100 -18.31 23.19 -27.26
C PRO A 100 -18.03 22.70 -25.85
N LEU A 101 -19.06 22.27 -25.11
CA LEU A 101 -18.88 21.73 -23.75
C LEU A 101 -18.18 20.37 -23.80
N LEU A 102 -18.59 19.48 -24.72
CA LEU A 102 -17.93 18.19 -24.90
C LEU A 102 -16.47 18.34 -25.31
N ALA A 103 -16.17 19.30 -26.21
CA ALA A 103 -14.79 19.60 -26.58
C ALA A 103 -13.96 20.05 -25.37
N SER A 104 -14.50 20.93 -24.54
CA SER A 104 -13.84 21.44 -23.32
C SER A 104 -13.58 20.33 -22.30
N VAL A 105 -14.60 19.50 -22.04
CA VAL A 105 -14.48 18.35 -21.12
C VAL A 105 -13.48 17.33 -21.67
N GLY A 106 -13.45 17.14 -23.00
CA GLY A 106 -12.47 16.27 -23.66
C GLY A 106 -11.02 16.73 -23.42
N ILE A 107 -10.74 18.01 -23.55
CA ILE A 107 -9.42 18.59 -23.29
C ILE A 107 -9.03 18.40 -21.81
N VAL A 108 -9.96 18.71 -20.89
CA VAL A 108 -9.75 18.49 -19.45
C VAL A 108 -9.48 17.00 -19.17
N GLY A 109 -10.24 16.09 -19.78
CA GLY A 109 -10.06 14.65 -19.63
C GLY A 109 -8.70 14.17 -20.10
N ILE A 110 -8.22 14.64 -21.25
CA ILE A 110 -6.88 14.34 -21.77
C ILE A 110 -5.82 14.85 -20.80
N THR A 111 -5.92 16.09 -20.32
CA THR A 111 -4.97 16.69 -19.38
C THR A 111 -4.90 15.89 -18.07
N LEU A 112 -6.04 15.51 -17.51
CA LEU A 112 -6.11 14.67 -16.31
C LEU A 112 -5.54 13.27 -16.55
N GLY A 113 -5.80 12.69 -17.73
CA GLY A 113 -5.25 11.39 -18.13
C GLY A 113 -3.72 11.40 -18.19
N PHE A 114 -3.13 12.41 -18.81
CA PHE A 114 -1.67 12.58 -18.79
C PHE A 114 -1.13 12.83 -17.38
N GLY A 115 -1.81 13.62 -16.56
CA GLY A 115 -1.43 13.84 -15.16
C GLY A 115 -1.50 12.56 -14.30
N ALA A 116 -2.41 11.64 -14.61
CA ALA A 116 -2.58 10.37 -13.90
C ALA A 116 -1.71 9.22 -14.43
N ARG A 117 -0.97 9.39 -15.52
CA ARG A 117 -0.22 8.35 -16.20
C ARG A 117 0.70 7.55 -15.27
N GLU A 118 1.45 8.25 -14.41
CA GLU A 118 2.37 7.59 -13.47
C GLU A 118 1.63 6.75 -12.43
N LEU A 119 0.48 7.21 -11.95
CA LEU A 119 -0.34 6.44 -11.01
C LEU A 119 -0.85 5.13 -11.64
N ILE A 120 -1.27 5.19 -12.90
CA ILE A 120 -1.74 4.02 -13.66
C ILE A 120 -0.59 3.05 -13.89
N ARG A 121 0.58 3.56 -14.30
CA ARG A 121 1.80 2.77 -14.50
C ARG A 121 2.22 2.04 -13.23
N ASP A 122 2.25 2.76 -12.08
CA ASP A 122 2.61 2.17 -10.79
C ASP A 122 1.62 1.06 -10.39
N ALA A 123 0.31 1.30 -10.59
CA ALA A 123 -0.73 0.33 -10.22
C ALA A 123 -0.69 -0.93 -11.09
N LEU A 124 -0.49 -0.78 -12.41
CA LEU A 124 -0.35 -1.90 -13.32
C LEU A 124 0.91 -2.72 -13.02
N ALA A 125 2.03 -2.05 -12.74
CA ALA A 125 3.26 -2.73 -12.36
C ALA A 125 3.07 -3.56 -11.08
N GLY A 126 2.46 -2.99 -10.03
CA GLY A 126 2.17 -3.73 -8.79
C GLY A 126 1.23 -4.92 -8.99
N PHE A 127 0.27 -4.80 -9.90
CA PHE A 127 -0.62 -5.88 -10.29
C PHE A 127 0.14 -7.02 -10.98
N PHE A 128 1.00 -6.72 -11.96
CA PHE A 128 1.80 -7.72 -12.67
C PHE A 128 2.84 -8.38 -11.75
N ILE A 129 3.54 -7.63 -10.91
CA ILE A 129 4.45 -8.18 -9.90
C ILE A 129 3.77 -9.28 -9.08
N THR A 130 2.51 -9.03 -8.67
CA THR A 130 1.75 -9.97 -7.83
C THR A 130 1.22 -11.17 -8.63
N ILE A 131 0.79 -10.99 -9.89
CA ILE A 131 0.24 -12.08 -10.71
C ILE A 131 1.34 -12.98 -11.25
N GLU A 132 2.46 -12.39 -11.64
CA GLU A 132 3.60 -13.12 -12.20
C GLU A 132 4.51 -13.70 -11.11
N ASP A 133 4.21 -13.42 -9.82
CA ASP A 133 5.00 -13.86 -8.67
C ASP A 133 6.50 -13.52 -8.82
N GLN A 134 6.78 -12.30 -9.30
CA GLN A 134 8.16 -11.86 -9.54
C GLN A 134 8.96 -11.81 -8.24
N TYR A 135 8.32 -11.41 -7.13
CA TYR A 135 8.83 -11.48 -5.77
C TYR A 135 7.69 -11.36 -4.75
N GLY A 136 7.90 -11.97 -3.57
CA GLY A 136 6.95 -11.99 -2.46
C GLY A 136 7.47 -11.31 -1.20
N ILE A 137 6.65 -11.30 -0.16
CA ILE A 137 7.04 -10.81 1.16
C ILE A 137 8.05 -11.78 1.77
N GLY A 138 9.22 -11.28 2.17
CA GLY A 138 10.31 -12.07 2.72
C GLY A 138 11.43 -12.34 1.72
N ASP A 139 11.19 -12.14 0.42
CA ASP A 139 12.25 -12.30 -0.59
C ASP A 139 13.31 -11.21 -0.46
N VAL A 140 14.54 -11.56 -0.74
CA VAL A 140 15.66 -10.62 -0.87
C VAL A 140 15.74 -10.20 -2.33
N ILE A 141 15.52 -8.93 -2.59
CA ILE A 141 15.55 -8.37 -3.95
C ILE A 141 16.61 -7.30 -4.10
N GLU A 142 17.10 -7.19 -5.33
CA GLU A 142 18.05 -6.18 -5.77
C GLU A 142 17.36 -5.22 -6.75
N VAL A 143 17.36 -3.93 -6.41
CA VAL A 143 16.77 -2.86 -7.21
C VAL A 143 17.79 -1.74 -7.36
N GLY A 144 18.39 -1.63 -8.54
CA GLY A 144 19.53 -0.72 -8.75
C GLY A 144 20.66 -1.05 -7.81
N ASP A 145 21.09 -0.10 -7.01
CA ASP A 145 22.18 -0.26 -6.02
C ASP A 145 21.66 -0.68 -4.62
N THR A 146 20.37 -0.94 -4.50
CA THR A 146 19.76 -1.29 -3.21
C THR A 146 19.38 -2.75 -3.15
N ILE A 147 19.93 -3.44 -2.14
CA ILE A 147 19.58 -4.83 -1.81
C ILE A 147 18.80 -4.81 -0.50
N GLY A 148 17.68 -5.53 -0.45
CA GLY A 148 16.90 -5.58 0.78
C GLY A 148 15.80 -6.62 0.76
N THR A 149 15.27 -6.93 1.95
CA THR A 149 14.17 -7.86 2.13
C THR A 149 12.83 -7.18 1.94
N VAL A 150 11.95 -7.77 1.15
CA VAL A 150 10.61 -7.27 0.88
C VAL A 150 9.75 -7.35 2.14
N GLN A 151 9.32 -6.20 2.65
CA GLN A 151 8.39 -6.09 3.79
C GLN A 151 6.93 -6.14 3.37
N SER A 152 6.61 -5.49 2.25
CA SER A 152 5.25 -5.48 1.71
C SER A 152 5.26 -5.08 0.24
N VAL A 153 4.38 -5.71 -0.52
CA VAL A 153 4.06 -5.36 -1.90
C VAL A 153 2.69 -4.71 -1.91
N GLY A 154 2.62 -3.45 -2.29
CA GLY A 154 1.37 -2.70 -2.43
C GLY A 154 1.03 -2.48 -3.91
N ILE A 155 -0.17 -1.95 -4.18
CA ILE A 155 -0.59 -1.64 -5.55
C ILE A 155 0.38 -0.68 -6.25
N ARG A 156 0.89 0.33 -5.54
CA ARG A 156 1.73 1.38 -6.11
C ARG A 156 3.18 1.31 -5.66
N ILE A 157 3.42 0.85 -4.42
CA ILE A 157 4.72 0.96 -3.74
C ILE A 157 5.08 -0.39 -3.13
N THR A 158 6.29 -0.85 -3.41
CA THR A 158 6.94 -1.93 -2.69
C THR A 158 7.84 -1.35 -1.59
N ARG A 159 7.83 -1.97 -0.41
CA ARG A 159 8.69 -1.59 0.73
C ARG A 159 9.72 -2.68 0.93
N ILE A 160 10.98 -2.29 0.95
CA ILE A 160 12.10 -3.18 1.26
C ILE A 160 12.89 -2.62 2.45
N VAL A 161 13.57 -3.50 3.17
CA VAL A 161 14.46 -3.15 4.28
C VAL A 161 15.86 -3.61 3.93
N ASP A 162 16.82 -2.69 3.93
CA ASP A 162 18.21 -3.02 3.70
C ASP A 162 18.89 -3.61 4.95
N ALA A 163 20.13 -4.08 4.81
CA ALA A 163 20.92 -4.65 5.90
C ALA A 163 21.18 -3.68 7.07
N ARG A 164 21.05 -2.37 6.85
CA ARG A 164 21.21 -1.33 7.88
C ARG A 164 19.90 -1.02 8.60
N GLY A 165 18.79 -1.69 8.22
CA GLY A 165 17.45 -1.46 8.77
C GLY A 165 16.74 -0.25 8.16
N VAL A 166 17.24 0.34 7.07
CA VAL A 166 16.58 1.45 6.38
C VAL A 166 15.43 0.92 5.54
N ILE A 167 14.25 1.55 5.68
CA ILE A 167 13.06 1.20 4.90
C ILE A 167 13.03 2.04 3.62
N TRP A 168 13.12 1.37 2.48
CA TRP A 168 13.01 1.97 1.16
C TRP A 168 11.59 1.83 0.62
N TYR A 169 11.06 2.92 0.08
CA TYR A 169 9.75 2.98 -0.57
C TYR A 169 9.97 3.14 -2.06
N ILE A 170 9.78 2.06 -2.81
CA ILE A 170 10.06 2.02 -4.24
C ILE A 170 8.74 2.03 -5.00
N ARG A 171 8.58 2.93 -5.98
CA ARG A 171 7.40 2.94 -6.84
C ARG A 171 7.47 1.79 -7.83
N ASN A 172 6.41 0.99 -7.88
CA ASN A 172 6.40 -0.22 -8.72
C ASN A 172 6.63 0.09 -10.21
N GLY A 173 6.10 1.21 -10.69
CA GLY A 173 6.28 1.64 -12.08
C GLY A 173 7.67 2.15 -12.44
N GLU A 174 8.56 2.40 -11.47
CA GLU A 174 9.96 2.76 -11.69
C GLU A 174 10.88 1.55 -11.76
N LEU A 175 10.39 0.37 -11.38
CA LEU A 175 11.14 -0.88 -11.42
C LEU A 175 11.31 -1.35 -12.88
N ALA A 176 12.42 -0.97 -13.51
CA ALA A 176 12.75 -1.42 -14.87
C ALA A 176 13.26 -2.86 -14.89
N LYS A 177 13.99 -3.26 -13.86
CA LYS A 177 14.41 -4.64 -13.62
C LYS A 177 14.58 -4.88 -12.11
N VAL A 178 14.29 -6.08 -11.69
CA VAL A 178 14.45 -6.55 -10.30
C VAL A 178 15.22 -7.86 -10.33
N GLY A 179 16.25 -7.98 -9.52
CA GLY A 179 16.92 -9.25 -9.24
C GLY A 179 16.26 -9.87 -8.01
N ASN A 180 15.71 -11.09 -8.12
CA ASN A 180 15.24 -11.84 -6.96
C ASN A 180 16.33 -12.83 -6.55
N ARG A 181 16.96 -12.59 -5.39
CA ARG A 181 18.04 -13.44 -4.86
C ARG A 181 17.50 -14.66 -4.10
N SER A 182 16.22 -14.66 -3.76
CA SER A 182 15.56 -15.77 -3.05
C SER A 182 14.96 -16.81 -3.98
N GLN A 183 14.66 -16.45 -5.23
CA GLN A 183 14.13 -17.34 -6.26
C GLN A 183 15.23 -17.72 -7.24
N GLY A 184 16.06 -18.68 -6.91
CA GLY A 184 17.12 -19.14 -7.80
C GLY A 184 18.38 -19.55 -7.04
N ASP A 185 19.36 -20.04 -7.78
CA ASP A 185 20.66 -20.47 -7.21
C ASP A 185 21.60 -19.27 -7.04
N PHE A 186 21.15 -18.20 -6.37
CA PHE A 186 22.02 -17.07 -6.12
C PHE A 186 23.20 -17.50 -5.23
N ARG A 187 24.41 -17.28 -5.71
CA ARG A 187 25.64 -17.45 -4.95
C ARG A 187 26.34 -16.11 -4.87
N ASP A 188 26.56 -15.63 -3.67
CA ASP A 188 27.28 -14.39 -3.45
C ASP A 188 28.76 -14.58 -3.82
N PRO A 189 29.29 -13.89 -4.84
CA PRO A 189 30.70 -14.00 -5.21
C PRO A 189 31.65 -13.43 -4.17
N ALA A 190 31.16 -12.57 -3.26
CA ALA A 190 31.97 -11.92 -2.23
C ALA A 190 31.86 -12.59 -0.84
N GLY A 191 30.98 -13.58 -0.67
CA GLY A 191 30.75 -14.22 0.63
C GLY A 191 30.12 -13.28 1.67
N GLU A 192 29.47 -12.19 1.24
CA GLU A 192 28.76 -11.29 2.15
C GLU A 192 27.56 -12.01 2.77
N PRO A 193 27.35 -11.92 4.11
CA PRO A 193 26.18 -12.51 4.75
C PRO A 193 24.91 -11.89 4.19
N GLU A 194 23.95 -12.72 3.80
CA GLU A 194 22.65 -12.28 3.28
C GLU A 194 22.01 -11.24 4.21
N PRO A 195 21.53 -10.10 3.69
CA PRO A 195 20.80 -9.12 4.49
C PRO A 195 19.45 -9.70 4.90
N GLY A 196 19.38 -10.28 6.08
CA GLY A 196 18.17 -10.91 6.63
C GLY A 196 18.40 -12.29 7.24
N ALA A 197 19.56 -12.92 7.07
CA ALA A 197 19.93 -14.04 7.89
C ALA A 197 20.12 -13.51 9.32
N ALA A 198 19.17 -13.82 10.21
CA ALA A 198 19.40 -13.68 11.65
C ALA A 198 20.74 -14.36 11.96
N PRO A 199 21.63 -13.75 12.76
CA PRO A 199 22.87 -14.41 13.12
C PRO A 199 22.48 -15.76 13.72
N ALA A 200 22.90 -16.84 13.06
CA ALA A 200 22.84 -18.15 13.62
C ALA A 200 23.55 -18.02 14.98
N ALA A 201 22.79 -18.17 16.05
CA ALA A 201 23.34 -18.22 17.39
C ALA A 201 24.36 -19.36 17.36
N ASP A 202 25.61 -18.98 17.18
CA ASP A 202 26.74 -19.88 17.36
C ASP A 202 26.68 -20.31 18.82
N ALA A 203 26.13 -21.50 19.01
CA ALA A 203 26.14 -22.20 20.28
C ALA A 203 27.57 -22.62 20.55
N ALA A 204 28.40 -21.65 20.89
CA ALA A 204 29.67 -21.91 21.57
C ALA A 204 29.33 -22.52 22.93
N ALA A 205 29.37 -23.84 23.00
CA ALA A 205 29.35 -24.56 24.24
C ALA A 205 30.49 -23.99 25.15
N PRO A 206 30.21 -23.70 26.41
CA PRO A 206 31.25 -23.23 27.30
C PRO A 206 32.33 -24.33 27.43
N PRO A 207 33.63 -23.97 27.41
CA PRO A 207 34.70 -24.96 27.56
C PRO A 207 34.56 -25.67 28.90
N ALA A 208 34.57 -26.99 28.86
CA ALA A 208 34.54 -27.85 30.04
C ALA A 208 35.63 -27.44 31.04
N ALA A 209 35.20 -27.15 32.28
CA ALA A 209 36.07 -26.85 33.37
C ALA A 209 37.07 -28.02 33.60
N ALA A 210 38.36 -27.75 33.50
CA ALA A 210 39.41 -28.69 33.83
C ALA A 210 39.36 -29.06 35.33
N PRO A 211 39.61 -30.30 35.71
CA PRO A 211 39.61 -30.73 37.11
C PRO A 211 40.80 -30.10 37.84
N VAL A 212 40.49 -29.39 38.91
CA VAL A 212 41.51 -28.87 39.85
C VAL A 212 42.07 -30.05 40.64
N SER A 213 43.33 -30.43 40.36
CA SER A 213 44.08 -31.41 41.13
C SER A 213 44.39 -30.82 42.50
N ALA A 214 43.87 -31.48 43.55
CA ALA A 214 44.25 -31.26 44.91
C ALA A 214 45.69 -31.71 45.09
N SER A 215 46.59 -30.81 45.48
CA SER A 215 47.90 -31.15 46.03
C SER A 215 47.96 -30.70 47.48
N ALA A 216 47.97 -31.66 48.38
CA ALA A 216 48.23 -31.48 49.79
C ALA A 216 49.74 -31.36 49.99
N ALA A 217 50.17 -30.47 50.87
CA ALA A 217 51.36 -30.54 51.72
C ALA A 217 51.35 -29.35 52.66
N SER A 218 51.08 -29.55 53.96
CA SER A 218 51.99 -29.84 55.03
C SER A 218 53.14 -28.83 55.26
N GLY A 219 53.14 -28.22 56.46
CA GLY A 219 54.26 -27.50 57.02
C GLY A 219 53.86 -26.33 57.89
N LYS A 220 53.48 -26.49 59.13
CA LYS A 220 54.24 -26.45 60.37
C LYS A 220 55.11 -25.20 60.59
N GLY A 221 54.87 -24.52 61.71
CA GLY A 221 55.88 -23.76 62.46
C GLY A 221 55.47 -22.37 62.86
N ASP A 222 55.02 -22.21 64.01
CA ASP A 222 55.68 -21.65 65.20
C ASP A 222 55.72 -20.09 65.27
N SER A 223 55.19 -19.69 66.43
CA SER A 223 55.63 -18.65 67.39
C SER A 223 55.75 -17.20 66.91
N LEU A 224 54.99 -16.28 67.38
CA LEU A 224 55.03 -15.55 68.70
C LEU A 224 53.78 -14.63 68.75
#